data_00fefe62efb968ccd560ee284169c368
#
_entry.id   00fefe62efb968ccd560ee284169c368
#
_cell.length_a   1.000
_cell.length_b   1.000
_cell.length_c   1.000
_cell.angle_alpha   90.00
_cell.angle_beta   90.00
_cell.angle_gamma   90.00
#
_symmetry.space_group_name_H-M   'P 1'
#
loop_
_entity.id
_entity.type
_entity.pdbx_description
1 polymer ?
#
loop_
_entity_poly.entity_id
_entity_poly.type
_entity_poly.pdbx_seq_one_letter_code
_entity_poly.pdbx_strand_id
1 'polypeptide(L)'
;HASSWGEWKKDLGKDLDLPKGQIRKQLTPLLGYGCLDPSRLGFSARNRAVVIAGGSITKDQRHTYSLPLPLSLRSKAEWHRFTVTLAFAAPTVGTLNQYRGSKVYFEYKEDGTKTAKRSEAEPNMVKKGSLQHEIIEGTRAMTFAEGDAFSIHVECMDDAQHLRKKEEIKYALVASVETAEQTSTTIYDEVRMALRMRARDHVRGRVQG
;
A
#
# COMPACT_ATOMS: atom_id res chain seq x y z
N HIS A 1 8.00 3.44 -3.71
CA HIS A 1 7.28 3.82 -2.49
C HIS A 1 7.31 5.33 -2.23
N ALA A 2 8.34 6.03 -2.68
CA ALA A 2 8.51 7.47 -2.50
C ALA A 2 8.00 8.32 -3.68
N SER A 3 7.30 7.74 -4.64
CA SER A 3 6.77 8.49 -5.80
C SER A 3 5.40 9.07 -5.48
N SER A 4 5.11 10.23 -6.05
CA SER A 4 3.82 10.92 -5.93
C SER A 4 3.60 11.86 -7.12
N TRP A 5 2.34 12.11 -7.46
CA TRP A 5 1.97 13.10 -8.46
C TRP A 5 2.14 14.54 -7.95
N GLY A 6 2.03 14.77 -6.63
CA GLY A 6 2.20 16.08 -6.01
C GLY A 6 1.34 17.16 -6.67
N GLU A 7 1.95 18.30 -7.00
CA GLU A 7 1.30 19.44 -7.63
C GLU A 7 0.86 19.16 -9.08
N TRP A 8 1.54 18.27 -9.80
CA TRP A 8 1.24 17.95 -11.21
C TRP A 8 -0.20 17.51 -11.44
N LYS A 9 -0.79 16.82 -10.45
CA LYS A 9 -2.20 16.44 -10.52
C LYS A 9 -3.14 17.61 -10.69
N LYS A 10 -2.85 18.74 -10.01
CA LYS A 10 -3.69 19.95 -10.08
C LYS A 10 -3.48 20.68 -11.40
N ASP A 11 -2.22 20.84 -11.77
CA ASP A 11 -1.84 21.62 -12.94
C ASP A 11 -2.30 20.94 -14.23
N LEU A 12 -1.90 19.69 -14.44
CA LEU A 12 -2.34 18.93 -15.61
C LEU A 12 -3.87 18.70 -15.65
N GLY A 13 -4.50 18.53 -14.48
CA GLY A 13 -5.97 18.40 -14.43
C GLY A 13 -6.70 19.65 -14.88
N LYS A 14 -6.12 20.85 -14.67
CA LYS A 14 -6.62 22.13 -15.16
C LYS A 14 -6.30 22.32 -16.63
N ASP A 15 -5.03 22.14 -16.99
CA ASP A 15 -4.54 22.37 -18.36
C ASP A 15 -5.26 21.49 -19.40
N LEU A 16 -5.64 20.27 -19.00
CA LEU A 16 -6.38 19.33 -19.84
C LEU A 16 -7.91 19.39 -19.66
N ASP A 17 -8.41 20.33 -18.85
CA ASP A 17 -9.84 20.49 -18.53
C ASP A 17 -10.54 19.17 -18.15
N LEU A 18 -9.89 18.37 -17.32
CA LEU A 18 -10.37 17.04 -16.99
C LEU A 18 -11.46 17.05 -15.90
N PRO A 19 -12.59 16.36 -16.14
CA PRO A 19 -13.59 16.16 -15.11
C PRO A 19 -12.99 15.47 -13.85
N LYS A 20 -13.32 15.96 -12.65
CA LYS A 20 -12.77 15.45 -11.38
C LYS A 20 -12.82 13.91 -11.25
N GLY A 21 -13.89 13.28 -11.72
CA GLY A 21 -14.06 11.82 -11.67
C GLY A 21 -13.15 11.04 -12.65
N GLN A 22 -12.58 11.71 -13.66
CA GLN A 22 -11.75 11.08 -14.69
C GLN A 22 -10.25 11.38 -14.54
N ILE A 23 -9.88 12.31 -13.67
CA ILE A 23 -8.49 12.76 -13.51
C ILE A 23 -7.53 11.57 -13.33
N ARG A 24 -7.81 10.68 -12.40
CA ARG A 24 -6.92 9.53 -12.15
C ARG A 24 -6.80 8.62 -13.37
N LYS A 25 -7.90 8.30 -14.02
CA LYS A 25 -7.94 7.44 -15.20
C LYS A 25 -7.14 8.03 -16.36
N GLN A 26 -7.26 9.32 -16.58
CA GLN A 26 -6.59 10.03 -17.68
C GLN A 26 -5.11 10.30 -17.37
N LEU A 27 -4.77 10.66 -16.13
CA LEU A 27 -3.39 10.98 -15.77
C LEU A 27 -2.52 9.74 -15.48
N THR A 28 -3.09 8.59 -15.10
CA THR A 28 -2.29 7.39 -14.82
C THR A 28 -1.39 6.96 -15.99
N PRO A 29 -1.85 6.92 -17.25
CA PRO A 29 -0.98 6.59 -18.38
C PRO A 29 0.11 7.63 -18.64
N LEU A 30 -0.12 8.89 -18.30
CA LEU A 30 0.80 10.00 -18.55
C LEU A 30 1.86 10.12 -17.45
N LEU A 31 1.45 10.04 -16.21
CA LEU A 31 2.29 10.29 -15.04
C LEU A 31 2.85 9.01 -14.40
N GLY A 32 2.27 7.83 -14.71
CA GLY A 32 2.59 6.61 -13.99
C GLY A 32 2.38 6.78 -12.49
N TYR A 33 3.45 6.67 -11.71
CA TYR A 33 3.44 6.91 -10.25
C TYR A 33 4.02 8.27 -9.86
N GLY A 34 4.29 9.16 -10.83
CA GLY A 34 4.79 10.52 -10.58
C GLY A 34 6.28 10.59 -10.33
N CYS A 35 6.69 11.70 -9.72
CA CYS A 35 8.09 11.97 -9.40
C CYS A 35 8.54 11.28 -8.11
N LEU A 36 9.80 10.85 -8.11
CA LEU A 36 10.46 10.34 -6.92
C LEU A 36 10.82 11.50 -5.99
N ASP A 37 10.44 11.36 -4.73
CA ASP A 37 10.88 12.23 -3.65
C ASP A 37 11.96 11.49 -2.82
N PRO A 38 13.25 11.87 -2.97
CA PRO A 38 14.34 11.20 -2.26
C PRO A 38 14.23 11.28 -0.74
N SER A 39 13.61 12.33 -0.19
CA SER A 39 13.41 12.49 1.25
C SER A 39 12.52 11.41 1.86
N ARG A 40 11.75 10.73 1.02
CA ARG A 40 10.78 9.68 1.42
C ARG A 40 11.33 8.27 1.22
N LEU A 41 12.56 8.13 0.73
CA LEU A 41 13.18 6.83 0.52
C LEU A 41 13.61 6.20 1.85
N GLY A 42 12.95 5.10 2.22
CA GLY A 42 13.47 4.13 3.19
C GLY A 42 13.50 4.54 4.66
N PHE A 43 13.17 5.77 5.02
CA PHE A 43 13.31 6.24 6.39
C PHE A 43 11.96 6.37 7.11
N SER A 44 11.92 5.81 8.32
CA SER A 44 10.93 6.19 9.30
C SER A 44 11.37 7.50 9.97
N ALA A 45 10.43 8.42 10.12
CA ALA A 45 10.60 9.69 10.82
C ALA A 45 9.59 9.75 11.98
N ARG A 46 9.66 10.77 12.82
CA ARG A 46 8.69 10.90 13.92
C ARG A 46 7.23 10.83 13.45
N ASN A 47 6.94 11.50 12.37
CA ASN A 47 5.62 11.57 11.74
C ASN A 47 5.35 10.47 10.69
N ARG A 48 6.27 9.52 10.49
CA ARG A 48 6.15 8.46 9.48
C ARG A 48 6.71 7.14 9.96
N ALA A 49 5.92 6.08 9.86
CA ALA A 49 6.37 4.70 10.06
C ALA A 49 6.32 3.95 8.73
N VAL A 50 7.39 3.23 8.41
CA VAL A 50 7.52 2.39 7.23
C VAL A 50 7.72 0.95 7.66
N VAL A 51 6.93 0.04 7.09
CA VAL A 51 7.03 -1.41 7.30
C VAL A 51 7.36 -2.06 5.96
N ILE A 52 8.37 -2.91 5.96
CA ILE A 52 8.83 -3.66 4.79
C ILE A 52 8.58 -5.14 5.07
N ALA A 53 7.95 -5.80 4.12
CA ALA A 53 7.68 -7.23 4.13
C ALA A 53 8.01 -7.83 2.76
N GLY A 54 8.14 -9.13 2.71
CA GLY A 54 8.35 -9.86 1.47
C GLY A 54 8.10 -11.33 1.67
N GLY A 55 7.98 -12.06 0.57
CA GLY A 55 7.72 -13.49 0.60
C GLY A 55 7.62 -14.09 -0.78
N SER A 56 7.26 -15.36 -0.79
CA SER A 56 6.89 -16.11 -1.99
C SER A 56 5.41 -16.49 -1.88
N ILE A 57 4.67 -16.36 -2.97
CA ILE A 57 3.25 -16.70 -3.04
C ILE A 57 3.01 -17.61 -4.23
N THR A 58 2.15 -18.61 -4.07
CA THR A 58 1.72 -19.50 -5.15
C THR A 58 0.30 -19.14 -5.61
N LYS A 59 -0.11 -19.72 -6.73
CA LYS A 59 -1.46 -19.58 -7.25
C LYS A 59 -2.52 -19.83 -6.18
N ASP A 60 -3.56 -19.01 -6.17
CA ASP A 60 -4.74 -19.08 -5.30
C ASP A 60 -4.43 -18.91 -3.80
N GLN A 61 -3.24 -18.40 -3.46
CA GLN A 61 -2.89 -18.03 -2.09
C GLN A 61 -3.14 -16.55 -1.81
N ARG A 62 -3.39 -16.26 -0.53
CA ARG A 62 -3.50 -14.91 0.02
C ARG A 62 -2.59 -14.79 1.25
N HIS A 63 -1.75 -13.77 1.26
CA HIS A 63 -1.01 -13.35 2.45
C HIS A 63 -1.61 -12.06 3.01
N THR A 64 -1.80 -12.00 4.32
CA THR A 64 -2.35 -10.83 5.00
C THR A 64 -1.28 -10.15 5.84
N TYR A 65 -1.10 -8.87 5.61
CA TYR A 65 -0.21 -8.00 6.38
C TYR A 65 -1.04 -6.96 7.12
N SER A 66 -0.69 -6.71 8.38
CA SER A 66 -1.38 -5.76 9.22
C SER A 66 -0.42 -4.65 9.63
N LEU A 67 -0.67 -3.44 9.15
CA LEU A 67 0.01 -2.23 9.62
C LEU A 67 -0.79 -1.69 10.81
N PRO A 68 -0.23 -1.70 12.04
CA PRO A 68 -0.91 -1.16 13.20
C PRO A 68 -1.29 0.31 13.00
N LEU A 69 -2.50 0.68 13.35
CA LEU A 69 -2.95 2.07 13.34
C LEU A 69 -2.45 2.77 14.61
N PRO A 70 -1.71 3.90 14.47
CA PRO A 70 -1.28 4.68 15.62
C PRO A 70 -2.46 5.25 16.39
N LEU A 71 -2.52 5.04 17.71
CA LEU A 71 -3.61 5.53 18.54
C LEU A 71 -3.74 7.06 18.49
N SER A 72 -2.65 7.75 18.27
CA SER A 72 -2.62 9.20 18.09
C SER A 72 -3.43 9.72 16.91
N LEU A 73 -3.68 8.90 15.90
CA LEU A 73 -4.57 9.24 14.77
C LEU A 73 -6.05 9.05 15.10
N ARG A 74 -6.37 8.37 16.20
CA ARG A 74 -7.75 8.11 16.60
C ARG A 74 -8.44 9.40 17.00
N SER A 75 -9.60 9.63 16.42
CA SER A 75 -10.47 10.79 16.72
C SER A 75 -9.84 12.17 16.46
N LYS A 76 -8.70 12.23 15.79
CA LYS A 76 -8.08 13.51 15.38
C LYS A 76 -8.36 13.79 13.90
N ALA A 77 -8.89 14.97 13.63
CA ALA A 77 -9.10 15.45 12.26
C ALA A 77 -7.82 16.12 11.76
N GLU A 78 -6.85 15.33 11.38
CA GLU A 78 -5.58 15.81 10.81
C GLU A 78 -5.26 15.07 9.51
N TRP A 79 -4.42 15.67 8.70
CA TRP A 79 -3.95 15.03 7.47
C TRP A 79 -3.16 13.77 7.79
N HIS A 80 -3.54 12.69 7.12
CA HIS A 80 -2.84 11.42 7.19
C HIS A 80 -2.78 10.76 5.82
N ARG A 81 -1.73 9.99 5.60
CA ARG A 81 -1.46 9.28 4.34
C ARG A 81 -1.03 7.86 4.63
N PHE A 82 -1.65 6.93 3.94
CA PHE A 82 -1.18 5.56 3.80
C PHE A 82 -0.61 5.38 2.40
N THR A 83 0.56 4.77 2.32
CA THR A 83 1.16 4.42 1.04
C THR A 83 1.44 2.93 1.03
N VAL A 84 1.01 2.26 -0.04
CA VAL A 84 1.25 0.82 -0.23
C VAL A 84 1.94 0.62 -1.56
N THR A 85 3.04 -0.14 -1.56
CA THR A 85 3.79 -0.48 -2.77
C THR A 85 4.09 -1.96 -2.79
N LEU A 86 3.69 -2.63 -3.85
CA LEU A 86 3.98 -4.03 -4.11
C LEU A 86 4.82 -4.14 -5.38
N ALA A 87 5.91 -4.89 -5.31
CA ALA A 87 6.70 -5.28 -6.47
C ALA A 87 6.84 -6.81 -6.50
N PHE A 88 6.74 -7.42 -7.65
CA PHE A 88 6.92 -8.85 -7.81
C PHE A 88 7.65 -9.21 -9.11
N ALA A 89 8.35 -10.34 -9.09
CA ALA A 89 9.02 -10.90 -10.26
C ALA A 89 7.98 -11.71 -11.09
N ALA A 90 7.39 -11.06 -12.09
CA ALA A 90 6.42 -11.72 -12.95
C ALA A 90 7.11 -12.77 -13.83
N PRO A 91 6.70 -14.04 -13.78
CA PRO A 91 7.15 -15.02 -14.76
C PRO A 91 6.68 -14.59 -16.15
N THR A 92 7.59 -14.67 -17.12
CA THR A 92 7.31 -14.30 -18.50
C THR A 92 6.99 -15.54 -19.34
N VAL A 93 5.93 -15.46 -20.13
CA VAL A 93 5.54 -16.51 -21.06
C VAL A 93 5.57 -15.92 -22.47
N GLY A 94 6.62 -16.24 -23.23
CA GLY A 94 6.87 -15.63 -24.54
C GLY A 94 5.81 -15.90 -25.62
N THR A 95 4.95 -16.89 -25.42
CA THR A 95 3.85 -17.25 -26.34
C THR A 95 2.57 -16.45 -26.08
N LEU A 96 2.50 -15.68 -25.00
CA LEU A 96 1.31 -14.90 -24.66
C LEU A 96 1.45 -13.45 -25.10
N ASN A 97 0.39 -12.89 -25.65
CA ASN A 97 0.31 -11.46 -26.00
C ASN A 97 0.52 -10.53 -24.80
N GLN A 98 0.29 -11.02 -23.60
CA GLN A 98 0.46 -10.24 -22.34
C GLN A 98 1.81 -10.46 -21.67
N TYR A 99 2.68 -11.33 -22.19
CA TYR A 99 3.99 -11.69 -21.62
C TYR A 99 4.00 -12.17 -20.15
N ARG A 100 2.97 -11.87 -19.38
CA ARG A 100 2.88 -12.15 -17.97
C ARG A 100 2.10 -13.43 -17.70
N GLY A 101 2.76 -14.39 -17.08
CA GLY A 101 2.15 -15.70 -16.74
C GLY A 101 1.31 -15.67 -15.46
N SER A 102 1.44 -14.63 -14.65
CA SER A 102 0.72 -14.52 -13.38
C SER A 102 0.46 -13.07 -13.00
N LYS A 103 -0.52 -12.88 -12.12
CA LYS A 103 -0.87 -11.60 -11.55
C LYS A 103 -0.81 -11.68 -10.05
N VAL A 104 0.12 -10.94 -9.44
CA VAL A 104 0.14 -10.67 -8.01
C VAL A 104 -0.36 -9.26 -7.80
N TYR A 105 -1.29 -9.07 -6.88
CA TYR A 105 -1.84 -7.74 -6.58
C TYR A 105 -2.16 -7.63 -5.10
N PHE A 106 -2.32 -6.41 -4.61
CA PHE A 106 -2.78 -6.18 -3.26
C PHE A 106 -4.15 -5.53 -3.24
N GLU A 107 -4.89 -5.85 -2.18
CA GLU A 107 -6.10 -5.18 -1.76
C GLU A 107 -5.98 -4.79 -0.30
N TYR A 108 -6.69 -3.77 0.12
CA TYR A 108 -6.77 -3.40 1.52
C TYR A 108 -8.23 -3.29 1.96
N LYS A 109 -8.46 -3.63 3.24
CA LYS A 109 -9.76 -3.38 3.87
C LYS A 109 -9.79 -1.97 4.43
N GLU A 110 -10.88 -1.28 4.16
CA GLU A 110 -11.12 0.08 4.62
C GLU A 110 -11.61 0.16 6.08
N ASP A 111 -11.53 -0.93 6.84
CA ASP A 111 -11.93 -0.95 8.24
C ASP A 111 -11.08 0.07 9.02
N GLY A 112 -11.73 1.07 9.60
CA GLY A 112 -11.09 2.20 10.28
C GLY A 112 -10.57 3.33 9.39
N THR A 113 -10.40 3.11 8.08
CA THR A 113 -9.87 4.11 7.12
C THR A 113 -10.92 4.69 6.18
N LYS A 114 -12.21 4.53 6.48
CA LYS A 114 -13.34 4.97 5.62
C LYS A 114 -13.30 6.45 5.22
N THR A 115 -12.56 7.26 5.96
CA THR A 115 -12.42 8.69 5.71
C THR A 115 -11.26 9.04 4.76
N ALA A 116 -10.36 8.11 4.54
CA ALA A 116 -9.24 8.27 3.60
C ALA A 116 -9.63 7.75 2.21
N LYS A 117 -9.19 8.44 1.16
CA LYS A 117 -9.51 8.11 -0.23
C LYS A 117 -8.23 7.94 -1.04
N ARG A 118 -8.26 7.06 -2.03
CA ARG A 118 -7.19 6.97 -3.03
C ARG A 118 -7.01 8.31 -3.72
N SER A 119 -5.81 8.86 -3.63
CA SER A 119 -5.51 10.20 -4.15
C SER A 119 -4.89 10.18 -5.54
N GLU A 120 -4.15 9.12 -5.87
CA GLU A 120 -3.40 9.02 -7.12
C GLU A 120 -3.63 7.65 -7.78
N ALA A 121 -3.19 7.48 -9.01
CA ALA A 121 -3.28 6.29 -9.85
C ALA A 121 -4.67 5.61 -9.93
N GLU A 122 -4.97 4.98 -11.05
CA GLU A 122 -6.22 4.24 -11.24
C GLU A 122 -6.03 2.77 -10.79
N PRO A 123 -6.80 2.27 -9.80
CA PRO A 123 -6.57 0.96 -9.20
C PRO A 123 -6.58 -0.20 -10.21
N ASN A 124 -7.47 -0.15 -11.18
CA ASN A 124 -7.55 -1.21 -12.20
C ASN A 124 -6.33 -1.22 -13.12
N MET A 125 -5.69 -0.07 -13.32
CA MET A 125 -4.44 0.02 -14.09
C MET A 125 -3.24 -0.37 -13.22
N VAL A 126 -3.22 0.03 -11.96
CA VAL A 126 -2.19 -0.33 -10.98
C VAL A 126 -2.06 -1.85 -10.87
N LYS A 127 -3.16 -2.56 -10.73
CA LYS A 127 -3.18 -4.03 -10.63
C LYS A 127 -2.65 -4.76 -11.86
N LYS A 128 -2.49 -4.09 -13.00
CA LYS A 128 -1.94 -4.69 -14.21
C LYS A 128 -0.40 -4.71 -14.25
N GLY A 129 0.27 -3.89 -13.43
CA GLY A 129 1.72 -3.80 -13.38
C GLY A 129 2.35 -4.80 -12.43
N SER A 130 3.64 -5.10 -12.64
CA SER A 130 4.49 -5.85 -11.69
C SER A 130 5.03 -4.97 -10.55
N LEU A 131 4.94 -3.66 -10.71
CA LEU A 131 5.10 -2.65 -9.67
C LEU A 131 3.76 -1.96 -9.48
N GLN A 132 3.23 -2.02 -8.26
CA GLN A 132 1.95 -1.43 -7.90
C GLN A 132 2.16 -0.45 -6.76
N HIS A 133 1.56 0.74 -6.88
CA HIS A 133 1.74 1.80 -5.90
C HIS A 133 0.42 2.56 -5.75
N GLU A 134 -0.05 2.67 -4.50
CA GLU A 134 -1.26 3.42 -4.17
C GLU A 134 -1.01 4.36 -3.00
N ILE A 135 -1.57 5.55 -3.10
CA ILE A 135 -1.59 6.56 -2.05
C ILE A 135 -3.04 6.80 -1.64
N ILE A 136 -3.30 6.72 -0.33
CA ILE A 136 -4.60 6.89 0.29
C ILE A 136 -4.47 8.04 1.28
N GLU A 137 -5.23 9.10 1.10
CA GLU A 137 -5.13 10.31 1.92
C GLU A 137 -6.48 10.69 2.51
N GLY A 138 -6.44 11.24 3.71
CA GLY A 138 -7.60 11.78 4.40
C GLY A 138 -7.22 12.92 5.35
N THR A 139 -8.22 13.72 5.70
CA THR A 139 -8.09 14.82 6.66
C THR A 139 -9.12 14.71 7.78
N ARG A 140 -10.02 13.72 7.70
CA ARG A 140 -11.07 13.51 8.69
C ARG A 140 -10.60 12.56 9.78
N ALA A 141 -11.11 12.75 10.98
CA ALA A 141 -10.84 11.85 12.09
C ALA A 141 -11.11 10.39 11.72
N MET A 142 -10.18 9.52 12.04
CA MET A 142 -10.33 8.08 11.88
C MET A 142 -10.97 7.50 13.14
N THR A 143 -11.97 6.64 12.96
CA THR A 143 -12.60 5.88 14.06
C THR A 143 -12.15 4.43 13.96
N PHE A 144 -11.35 4.01 14.93
CA PHE A 144 -10.91 2.62 15.06
C PHE A 144 -10.74 2.26 16.54
N ALA A 145 -10.80 0.98 16.85
CA ALA A 145 -10.57 0.45 18.19
C ALA A 145 -9.06 0.27 18.46
N GLU A 146 -8.71 0.12 19.71
CA GLU A 146 -7.34 -0.28 20.07
C GLU A 146 -7.04 -1.66 19.49
N GLY A 147 -5.89 -1.81 18.86
CA GLY A 147 -5.48 -3.04 18.20
C GLY A 147 -5.92 -3.16 16.74
N ASP A 148 -6.77 -2.28 16.23
CA ASP A 148 -7.11 -2.24 14.81
C ASP A 148 -5.88 -1.97 13.95
N ALA A 149 -5.91 -2.47 12.74
CA ALA A 149 -4.82 -2.35 11.79
C ALA A 149 -5.34 -2.08 10.38
N PHE A 150 -4.54 -1.38 9.62
CA PHE A 150 -4.72 -1.31 8.18
C PHE A 150 -4.27 -2.64 7.56
N SER A 151 -5.24 -3.44 7.12
CA SER A 151 -5.00 -4.78 6.59
C SER A 151 -4.79 -4.75 5.10
N ILE A 152 -3.65 -5.30 4.65
CA ILE A 152 -3.25 -5.42 3.25
C ILE A 152 -3.22 -6.89 2.89
N HIS A 153 -3.98 -7.28 1.88
CA HIS A 153 -4.04 -8.65 1.35
C HIS A 153 -3.25 -8.71 0.05
N VAL A 154 -2.24 -9.54 -0.01
CA VAL A 154 -1.50 -9.85 -1.24
C VAL A 154 -2.03 -11.17 -1.78
N GLU A 155 -2.48 -11.15 -3.02
CA GLU A 155 -3.10 -12.31 -3.70
C GLU A 155 -2.37 -12.64 -4.99
N CYS A 156 -2.31 -13.93 -5.31
CA CYS A 156 -1.79 -14.42 -6.57
C CYS A 156 -2.90 -15.10 -7.38
N MET A 157 -3.12 -14.59 -8.58
CA MET A 157 -4.04 -15.18 -9.56
C MET A 157 -3.27 -15.64 -10.79
N ASP A 158 -3.76 -16.69 -11.41
CA ASP A 158 -3.30 -17.15 -12.71
C ASP A 158 -3.99 -16.34 -13.81
N ASP A 159 -3.22 -15.60 -14.59
CA ASP A 159 -3.78 -14.80 -15.68
C ASP A 159 -4.02 -15.64 -16.96
N ALA A 160 -3.39 -16.81 -17.07
CA ALA A 160 -3.36 -17.52 -18.35
C ALA A 160 -3.28 -19.06 -18.25
N GLN A 161 -3.62 -19.64 -17.13
CA GLN A 161 -3.56 -21.10 -16.89
C GLN A 161 -2.15 -21.71 -17.02
N HIS A 162 -1.09 -20.90 -17.02
CA HIS A 162 0.29 -21.34 -17.25
C HIS A 162 1.12 -21.50 -15.99
N LEU A 163 0.64 -20.99 -14.84
CA LEU A 163 1.32 -21.23 -13.57
C LEU A 163 1.16 -22.69 -13.15
N ARG A 164 2.29 -23.37 -12.96
CA ARG A 164 2.28 -24.67 -12.29
C ARG A 164 1.79 -24.48 -10.86
N LYS A 165 0.99 -25.40 -10.32
CA LYS A 165 0.41 -25.32 -8.95
C LYS A 165 1.40 -25.01 -7.84
N LYS A 166 2.70 -25.24 -8.05
CA LYS A 166 3.79 -25.04 -7.07
C LYS A 166 4.77 -23.94 -7.47
N GLU A 167 4.49 -23.20 -8.51
CA GLU A 167 5.39 -22.13 -8.93
C GLU A 167 5.28 -20.94 -7.98
N GLU A 168 6.39 -20.63 -7.31
CA GLU A 168 6.47 -19.56 -6.34
C GLU A 168 6.86 -18.24 -7.01
N ILE A 169 6.09 -17.19 -6.72
CA ILE A 169 6.35 -15.84 -7.18
C ILE A 169 6.86 -15.01 -6.01
N LYS A 170 8.09 -14.54 -6.12
CA LYS A 170 8.70 -13.67 -5.12
C LYS A 170 8.14 -12.26 -5.23
N TYR A 171 7.84 -11.65 -4.10
CA TYR A 171 7.37 -10.28 -4.02
C TYR A 171 7.96 -9.54 -2.82
N ALA A 172 7.92 -8.22 -2.90
CA ALA A 172 8.22 -7.29 -1.81
C ALA A 172 7.04 -6.33 -1.63
N LEU A 173 6.69 -6.06 -0.38
CA LEU A 173 5.63 -5.14 0.03
C LEU A 173 6.21 -4.09 0.95
N VAL A 174 5.92 -2.82 0.67
CA VAL A 174 6.24 -1.69 1.55
C VAL A 174 4.94 -0.97 1.88
N ALA A 175 4.69 -0.77 3.15
CA ALA A 175 3.54 -0.01 3.63
C ALA A 175 4.00 1.07 4.59
N SER A 176 3.41 2.26 4.52
CA SER A 176 3.71 3.35 5.45
C SER A 176 2.46 4.10 5.86
N VAL A 177 2.52 4.67 7.04
CA VAL A 177 1.57 5.66 7.57
C VAL A 177 2.35 6.94 7.89
N GLU A 178 1.79 8.08 7.52
CA GLU A 178 2.40 9.39 7.63
C GLU A 178 1.35 10.42 8.05
N THR A 179 1.78 11.39 8.87
CA THR A 179 0.99 12.56 9.30
C THR A 179 1.74 13.86 8.99
N ALA A 180 1.12 15.00 9.22
CA ALA A 180 1.79 16.28 9.09
C ALA A 180 3.01 16.39 10.03
N GLU A 181 4.06 17.08 9.58
CA GLU A 181 5.33 17.20 10.33
C GLU A 181 5.19 17.87 11.72
N GLN A 182 4.19 18.72 11.89
CA GLN A 182 3.94 19.46 13.14
C GLN A 182 3.18 18.66 14.20
N THR A 183 2.94 17.38 13.97
CA THR A 183 2.22 16.53 14.92
C THR A 183 3.11 16.25 16.14
N SER A 184 2.59 16.50 17.32
CA SER A 184 3.28 16.22 18.61
C SER A 184 3.50 14.72 18.87
N THR A 185 3.06 13.87 17.96
CA THR A 185 2.95 12.43 18.14
C THR A 185 4.04 11.70 17.35
N THR A 186 4.64 10.71 18.01
CA THR A 186 5.67 9.83 17.43
C THR A 186 5.00 8.61 16.79
N ILE A 187 4.48 8.78 15.58
CA ILE A 187 3.86 7.69 14.78
C ILE A 187 4.77 6.47 14.70
N TYR A 188 6.08 6.71 14.51
CA TYR A 188 7.06 5.65 14.45
C TYR A 188 7.10 4.80 15.72
N ASP A 189 7.15 5.44 16.90
CA ASP A 189 7.25 4.71 18.17
C ASP A 189 5.98 3.92 18.48
N GLU A 190 4.81 4.47 18.17
CA GLU A 190 3.54 3.77 18.36
C GLU A 190 3.45 2.52 17.48
N VAL A 191 3.75 2.62 16.19
CA VAL A 191 3.75 1.47 15.28
C VAL A 191 4.80 0.44 15.69
N ARG A 192 6.00 0.87 16.06
CA ARG A 192 7.08 0.01 16.53
C ARG A 192 6.71 -0.76 17.79
N MET A 193 6.08 -0.08 18.77
CA MET A 193 5.61 -0.73 20.00
C MET A 193 4.51 -1.74 19.72
N ALA A 194 3.53 -1.40 18.91
CA ALA A 194 2.45 -2.31 18.52
C ALA A 194 2.96 -3.56 17.81
N LEU A 195 3.94 -3.42 16.90
CA LEU A 195 4.57 -4.56 16.23
C LEU A 195 5.35 -5.45 17.21
N ARG A 196 6.05 -4.87 18.18
CA ARG A 196 6.79 -5.64 19.19
C ARG A 196 5.86 -6.41 20.14
N MET A 197 4.74 -5.81 20.52
CA MET A 197 3.72 -6.49 21.34
C MET A 197 3.15 -7.70 20.59
N ARG A 198 2.75 -7.54 19.34
CA ARG A 198 2.22 -8.63 18.49
C ARG A 198 3.24 -9.77 18.31
N ALA A 199 4.52 -9.45 18.13
CA ALA A 199 5.57 -10.46 18.03
C ALA A 199 5.73 -11.26 19.33
N ARG A 200 5.62 -10.64 20.50
CA ARG A 200 5.67 -11.31 21.82
C ARG A 200 4.48 -12.24 22.04
N ASP A 201 3.29 -11.82 21.66
CA ASP A 201 2.08 -12.63 21.80
C ASP A 201 2.12 -13.87 20.90
N HIS A 202 2.69 -13.73 19.71
CA HIS A 202 2.85 -14.87 18.79
C HIS A 202 3.86 -15.92 19.31
N VAL A 203 4.90 -15.49 20.00
CA VAL A 203 5.89 -16.39 20.65
C VAL A 203 5.29 -17.08 21.87
N ARG A 204 4.48 -16.39 22.67
CA ARG A 204 3.80 -17.00 23.85
C ARG A 204 2.79 -18.07 23.44
N GLY A 205 2.05 -17.89 22.36
CA GLY A 205 1.11 -18.90 21.86
C GLY A 205 1.76 -20.18 21.33
N ARG A 206 3.05 -20.17 20.99
CA ARG A 206 3.80 -21.36 20.55
C ARG A 206 4.38 -22.22 21.69
N VAL A 207 4.47 -21.68 22.89
CA VAL A 207 5.04 -22.38 24.06
C VAL A 207 3.98 -23.15 24.87
N GLN A 208 2.69 -22.95 24.56
CA GLN A 208 1.57 -23.62 25.26
C GLN A 208 0.89 -24.70 24.40
N GLY A 209 1.50 -25.16 23.32
CA GLY A 209 1.00 -26.26 22.48
C GLY A 209 1.90 -27.47 22.50
#